data_433c4a04426fe680eaab25e302888399
#
_entry.id   433c4a04426fe680eaab25e302888399
#
_cell.length_a   1.000
_cell.length_b   1.000
_cell.length_c   1.000
_cell.angle_alpha   90.00
_cell.angle_beta   90.00
_cell.angle_gamma   90.00
#
_symmetry.space_group_name_H-M   'P 1'
#
loop_
_entity.id
_entity.type
_entity.pdbx_description
1 polymer ?
#
loop_
_entity_poly.entity_id
_entity_poly.type
_entity_poly.pdbx_seq_one_letter_code
_entity_poly.pdbx_strand_id
1 'polypeptide(L)'
;MKHRVQELDEILSRLSLAFIQLERSGKCCGGVTLSQCHALDILSKNGELTMNELSRQMGLAKSTMTRIVNTMVRKGWIERKKGEGDKRLVSVCLTSDGKKMTETLSQSSKEYVQRILKNLPQEKIPEVVESLRWIVRSVEKEVCTSC
;
A
#
# COMPACT_ATOMS: atom_id res chain seq x y z
N MET A 1 -31.94 6.78 -4.43
CA MET A 1 -30.64 7.08 -3.80
C MET A 1 -30.35 6.15 -2.60
N LYS A 2 -31.23 5.97 -1.62
CA LYS A 2 -31.00 5.11 -0.44
C LYS A 2 -30.57 3.66 -0.77
N HIS A 3 -31.20 3.01 -1.74
CA HIS A 3 -30.84 1.64 -2.16
C HIS A 3 -29.40 1.56 -2.70
N ARG A 4 -28.96 2.52 -3.54
CA ARG A 4 -27.60 2.53 -4.08
C ARG A 4 -26.53 2.80 -3.03
N VAL A 5 -26.87 3.60 -2.00
CA VAL A 5 -25.96 3.84 -0.87
C VAL A 5 -25.73 2.53 -0.10
N GLN A 6 -26.81 1.81 0.22
CA GLN A 6 -26.71 0.55 0.94
C GLN A 6 -25.97 -0.51 0.13
N GLU A 7 -26.26 -0.66 -1.15
CA GLU A 7 -25.59 -1.59 -2.06
C GLU A 7 -24.08 -1.31 -2.15
N LEU A 8 -23.69 -0.03 -2.32
CA LEU A 8 -22.28 0.35 -2.38
C LEU A 8 -21.58 0.11 -1.03
N ASP A 9 -22.22 0.42 0.09
CA ASP A 9 -21.69 0.18 1.43
C ASP A 9 -21.40 -1.30 1.65
N GLU A 10 -22.33 -2.18 1.29
CA GLU A 10 -22.16 -3.64 1.37
C GLU A 10 -21.00 -4.14 0.50
N ILE A 11 -20.87 -3.62 -0.73
CA ILE A 11 -19.78 -3.99 -1.64
C ILE A 11 -18.42 -3.54 -1.08
N LEU A 12 -18.31 -2.30 -0.62
CA LEU A 12 -17.07 -1.77 -0.05
C LEU A 12 -16.67 -2.50 1.23
N SER A 13 -17.64 -2.80 2.09
CA SER A 13 -17.40 -3.58 3.32
C SER A 13 -16.90 -4.99 3.00
N ARG A 14 -17.51 -5.68 2.03
CA ARG A 14 -17.08 -7.02 1.59
C ARG A 14 -15.69 -6.98 0.95
N LEU A 15 -15.41 -5.96 0.14
CA LEU A 15 -14.11 -5.78 -0.50
C LEU A 15 -13.01 -5.56 0.55
N SER A 16 -13.26 -4.70 1.53
CA SER A 16 -12.33 -4.43 2.64
C SER A 16 -12.04 -5.71 3.43
N LEU A 17 -13.07 -6.50 3.76
CA LEU A 17 -12.91 -7.77 4.46
C LEU A 17 -12.11 -8.78 3.63
N ALA A 18 -12.34 -8.85 2.33
CA ALA A 18 -11.59 -9.73 1.43
C ALA A 18 -10.09 -9.38 1.40
N PHE A 19 -9.75 -8.09 1.41
CA PHE A 19 -8.34 -7.64 1.49
C PHE A 19 -7.71 -7.99 2.84
N ILE A 20 -8.43 -7.83 3.96
CA ILE A 20 -7.94 -8.25 5.29
C ILE A 20 -7.67 -9.76 5.33
N GLN A 21 -8.57 -10.56 4.78
CA GLN A 21 -8.41 -12.02 4.72
C GLN A 21 -7.22 -12.41 3.83
N LEU A 22 -7.03 -11.72 2.70
CA LEU A 22 -5.91 -11.93 1.81
C LEU A 22 -4.57 -11.64 2.51
N GLU A 23 -4.49 -10.53 3.24
CA GLU A 23 -3.31 -10.18 4.03
C GLU A 23 -2.98 -11.26 5.06
N ARG A 24 -3.98 -11.71 5.82
CA ARG A 24 -3.83 -12.79 6.83
C ARG A 24 -3.40 -14.12 6.23
N SER A 25 -3.83 -14.44 5.01
CA SER A 25 -3.47 -15.68 4.33
C SER A 25 -2.01 -15.75 3.90
N GLY A 26 -1.28 -14.64 3.92
CA GLY A 26 0.11 -14.54 3.44
C GLY A 26 0.29 -14.80 1.93
N LYS A 27 -0.81 -15.03 1.20
CA LYS A 27 -0.77 -15.42 -0.21
C LYS A 27 -0.45 -14.27 -1.15
N CYS A 28 -0.66 -13.04 -0.72
CA CYS A 28 -0.44 -11.86 -1.55
C CYS A 28 1.04 -11.44 -1.57
N CYS A 29 1.70 -11.48 -0.43
CA CYS A 29 2.99 -10.81 -0.22
C CYS A 29 4.03 -11.68 0.51
N GLY A 30 3.94 -13.01 0.49
CA GLY A 30 4.98 -13.90 1.02
C GLY A 30 5.40 -13.60 2.48
N GLY A 31 4.44 -13.29 3.37
CA GLY A 31 4.72 -12.95 4.77
C GLY A 31 5.09 -11.48 5.00
N VAL A 32 4.94 -10.63 4.00
CA VAL A 32 5.04 -9.16 4.09
C VAL A 32 3.64 -8.58 4.31
N THR A 33 3.47 -7.69 5.28
CA THR A 33 2.17 -7.05 5.51
C THR A 33 1.85 -6.04 4.39
N LEU A 34 0.58 -5.75 4.19
CA LEU A 34 0.15 -4.77 3.18
C LEU A 34 0.80 -3.40 3.41
N SER A 35 0.88 -2.95 4.66
CA SER A 35 1.55 -1.69 5.01
C SER A 35 3.04 -1.70 4.68
N GLN A 36 3.72 -2.84 4.85
CA GLN A 36 5.12 -3.00 4.44
C GLN A 36 5.26 -2.98 2.92
N CYS A 37 4.36 -3.65 2.18
CA CYS A 37 4.33 -3.60 0.72
C CYS A 37 4.19 -2.16 0.22
N HIS A 38 3.25 -1.40 0.77
CA HIS A 38 3.03 0.00 0.38
C HIS A 38 4.25 0.88 0.71
N ALA A 39 4.86 0.71 1.89
CA ALA A 39 6.05 1.47 2.26
C ALA A 39 7.24 1.17 1.33
N LEU A 40 7.46 -0.10 0.96
CA LEU A 40 8.49 -0.50 0.00
C LEU A 40 8.23 0.09 -1.39
N ASP A 41 6.99 0.07 -1.86
CA ASP A 41 6.60 0.65 -3.16
C ASP A 41 6.82 2.17 -3.19
N ILE A 42 6.43 2.89 -2.13
CA ILE A 42 6.66 4.33 -2.00
C ILE A 42 8.16 4.64 -2.04
N LEU A 43 8.98 3.92 -1.27
CA LEU A 43 10.42 4.11 -1.25
C LEU A 43 11.08 3.76 -2.59
N SER A 44 10.56 2.76 -3.29
CA SER A 44 11.05 2.41 -4.64
C SER A 44 10.83 3.53 -5.66
N LYS A 45 9.69 4.22 -5.56
CA LYS A 45 9.33 5.31 -6.49
C LYS A 45 9.99 6.64 -6.16
N ASN A 46 10.19 6.93 -4.88
CA ASN A 46 10.65 8.24 -4.41
C ASN A 46 12.13 8.24 -3.97
N GLY A 47 12.73 7.06 -3.81
CA GLY A 47 14.10 6.94 -3.28
C GLY A 47 14.14 7.14 -1.77
N GLU A 48 15.00 8.05 -1.32
CA GLU A 48 15.17 8.38 0.09
C GLU A 48 14.09 9.37 0.57
N LEU A 49 13.41 9.05 1.68
CA LEU A 49 12.40 9.88 2.31
C LEU A 49 12.66 10.04 3.80
N THR A 50 12.28 11.18 4.35
CA THR A 50 12.25 11.36 5.82
C THR A 50 11.09 10.55 6.41
N MET A 51 11.19 10.24 7.72
CA MET A 51 10.09 9.55 8.45
C MET A 51 8.77 10.32 8.36
N ASN A 52 8.82 11.66 8.35
CA ASN A 52 7.63 12.50 8.23
C ASN A 52 6.98 12.39 6.84
N GLU A 53 7.78 12.42 5.78
CA GLU A 53 7.29 12.27 4.40
C GLU A 53 6.67 10.90 4.18
N LEU A 54 7.33 9.83 4.65
CA LEU A 54 6.82 8.48 4.53
C LEU A 54 5.51 8.31 5.31
N SER A 55 5.42 8.83 6.56
CA SER A 55 4.19 8.81 7.36
C SER A 55 3.04 9.52 6.66
N ARG A 56 3.30 10.69 6.08
CA ARG A 56 2.30 11.48 5.35
C ARG A 56 1.80 10.74 4.10
N GLN A 57 2.72 10.19 3.30
CA GLN A 57 2.34 9.44 2.09
C GLN A 57 1.55 8.17 2.42
N MET A 58 1.84 7.54 3.55
CA MET A 58 1.12 6.36 4.03
C MET A 58 -0.20 6.68 4.74
N GLY A 59 -0.46 7.95 5.08
CA GLY A 59 -1.61 8.34 5.89
C GLY A 59 -1.59 7.73 7.31
N LEU A 60 -0.41 7.46 7.87
CA LEU A 60 -0.24 6.77 9.14
C LEU A 60 0.38 7.69 10.20
N ALA A 61 0.01 7.48 11.47
CA ALA A 61 0.66 8.14 12.59
C ALA A 61 2.16 7.78 12.65
N LYS A 62 2.99 8.74 13.09
CA LYS A 62 4.46 8.56 13.21
C LYS A 62 4.85 7.35 14.04
N SER A 63 4.14 7.08 15.14
CA SER A 63 4.38 5.91 16.00
C SER A 63 4.15 4.59 15.27
N THR A 64 3.08 4.50 14.48
CA THR A 64 2.78 3.33 13.66
C THR A 64 3.84 3.15 12.57
N MET A 65 4.22 4.24 11.88
CA MET A 65 5.24 4.21 10.85
C MET A 65 6.60 3.79 11.42
N THR A 66 6.95 4.27 12.61
CA THR A 66 8.19 3.86 13.29
C THR A 66 8.25 2.36 13.55
N ARG A 67 7.14 1.72 13.96
CA ARG A 67 7.09 0.25 14.15
C ARG A 67 7.25 -0.49 12.83
N ILE A 68 6.59 -0.04 11.78
CA ILE A 68 6.71 -0.64 10.44
C ILE A 68 8.16 -0.56 9.96
N VAL A 69 8.76 0.63 10.00
CA VAL A 69 10.16 0.88 9.61
C VAL A 69 11.12 0.04 10.44
N ASN A 70 10.96 -0.03 11.77
CA ASN A 70 11.79 -0.85 12.64
C ASN A 70 11.79 -2.33 12.22
N THR A 71 10.62 -2.84 11.86
CA THR A 71 10.50 -4.23 11.41
C THR A 71 11.20 -4.42 10.06
N MET A 72 11.07 -3.49 9.12
CA MET A 72 11.71 -3.57 7.81
C MET A 72 13.23 -3.39 7.89
N VAL A 73 13.72 -2.57 8.81
CA VAL A 73 15.18 -2.45 9.11
C VAL A 73 15.73 -3.76 9.67
N ARG A 74 15.02 -4.39 10.62
CA ARG A 74 15.44 -5.70 11.15
C ARG A 74 15.45 -6.81 10.09
N LYS A 75 14.58 -6.71 9.07
CA LYS A 75 14.54 -7.62 7.93
C LYS A 75 15.61 -7.30 6.87
N GLY A 76 16.35 -6.20 7.05
CA GLY A 76 17.39 -5.77 6.11
C GLY A 76 16.87 -5.15 4.81
N TRP A 77 15.57 -4.80 4.75
CA TRP A 77 14.98 -4.23 3.53
C TRP A 77 15.15 -2.73 3.41
N ILE A 78 15.28 -2.04 4.54
CA ILE A 78 15.47 -0.58 4.62
C ILE A 78 16.67 -0.29 5.51
N GLU A 79 17.35 0.78 5.20
CA GLU A 79 18.36 1.40 6.07
C GLU A 79 17.95 2.81 6.46
N ARG A 80 18.44 3.25 7.62
CA ARG A 80 18.30 4.63 8.08
C ARG A 80 19.55 5.41 7.77
N LYS A 81 19.37 6.62 7.27
CA LYS A 81 20.44 7.57 7.07
C LYS A 81 20.23 8.78 7.98
N LYS A 82 21.31 9.28 8.55
CA LYS A 82 21.31 10.55 9.28
C LYS A 82 21.59 11.66 8.27
N GLY A 83 20.85 12.75 8.36
CA GLY A 83 21.07 13.92 7.52
C GLY A 83 22.48 14.48 7.71
N GLU A 84 23.12 14.90 6.64
CA GLU A 84 24.51 15.44 6.66
C GLU A 84 24.64 16.76 7.43
N GLY A 85 23.57 17.54 7.56
CA GLY A 85 23.55 18.82 8.26
C GLY A 85 22.87 18.79 9.62
N ASP A 86 21.63 18.27 9.70
CA ASP A 86 20.87 18.14 10.93
C ASP A 86 20.74 16.65 11.30
N LYS A 87 21.51 16.25 12.32
CA LYS A 87 21.50 14.89 12.87
C LYS A 87 20.15 14.45 13.44
N ARG A 88 19.17 15.36 13.56
CA ARG A 88 17.80 15.08 14.00
C ARG A 88 16.92 14.59 12.84
N LEU A 89 17.31 14.85 11.59
CA LEU A 89 16.60 14.37 10.42
C LEU A 89 17.06 12.94 10.11
N VAL A 90 16.16 12.01 10.30
CA VAL A 90 16.36 10.61 9.94
C VAL A 90 15.57 10.34 8.66
N SER A 91 16.26 9.95 7.62
CA SER A 91 15.69 9.45 6.39
C SER A 91 15.80 7.93 6.30
N VAL A 92 15.01 7.34 5.43
CA VAL A 92 14.99 5.91 5.14
C VAL A 92 15.07 5.68 3.63
N CYS A 93 15.77 4.64 3.24
CA CYS A 93 15.86 4.22 1.85
C CYS A 93 15.93 2.69 1.74
N LEU A 94 15.69 2.16 0.54
CA LEU A 94 15.80 0.74 0.28
C LEU A 94 17.25 0.29 0.26
N THR A 95 17.53 -0.85 0.88
CA THR A 95 18.76 -1.61 0.67
C THR A 95 18.70 -2.38 -0.66
N SER A 96 19.81 -3.02 -1.06
CA SER A 96 19.81 -3.93 -2.21
C SER A 96 18.79 -5.06 -2.04
N ASP A 97 18.64 -5.61 -0.83
CA ASP A 97 17.66 -6.66 -0.54
C ASP A 97 16.23 -6.10 -0.53
N GLY A 98 16.04 -4.85 -0.08
CA GLY A 98 14.77 -4.16 -0.18
C GLY A 98 14.31 -3.95 -1.62
N LYS A 99 15.22 -3.59 -2.53
CA LYS A 99 14.93 -3.47 -3.97
C LYS A 99 14.49 -4.80 -4.56
N LYS A 100 15.22 -5.89 -4.30
CA LYS A 100 14.85 -7.25 -4.73
C LYS A 100 13.48 -7.66 -4.18
N MET A 101 13.23 -7.37 -2.89
CA MET A 101 11.93 -7.64 -2.27
C MET A 101 10.81 -6.87 -2.97
N THR A 102 11.00 -5.60 -3.29
CA THR A 102 10.02 -4.79 -4.02
C THR A 102 9.69 -5.37 -5.40
N GLU A 103 10.70 -5.83 -6.13
CA GLU A 103 10.52 -6.50 -7.43
C GLU A 103 9.70 -7.78 -7.28
N THR A 104 10.03 -8.62 -6.30
CA THR A 104 9.30 -9.86 -6.01
C THR A 104 7.84 -9.58 -5.66
N LEU A 105 7.58 -8.58 -4.82
CA LEU A 105 6.23 -8.18 -4.42
C LEU A 105 5.44 -7.63 -5.60
N SER A 106 6.07 -6.81 -6.45
CA SER A 106 5.45 -6.29 -7.67
C SER A 106 5.01 -7.42 -8.60
N GLN A 107 5.85 -8.43 -8.79
CA GLN A 107 5.51 -9.58 -9.62
C GLN A 107 4.36 -10.38 -9.01
N SER A 108 4.41 -10.70 -7.72
CA SER A 108 3.34 -11.42 -7.02
C SER A 108 2.00 -10.66 -7.06
N SER A 109 2.03 -9.34 -6.93
CA SER A 109 0.84 -8.49 -7.04
C SER A 109 0.24 -8.55 -8.43
N LYS A 110 1.06 -8.47 -9.49
CA LYS A 110 0.60 -8.58 -10.89
C LYS A 110 -0.06 -9.93 -11.16
N GLU A 111 0.55 -11.01 -10.70
CA GLU A 111 0.00 -12.36 -10.85
C GLU A 111 -1.34 -12.51 -10.11
N TYR A 112 -1.45 -11.92 -8.92
CA TYR A 112 -2.70 -11.90 -8.17
C TYR A 112 -3.80 -11.14 -8.94
N VAL A 113 -3.51 -9.94 -9.43
CA VAL A 113 -4.45 -9.15 -10.22
C VAL A 113 -4.85 -9.88 -11.51
N GLN A 114 -3.91 -10.56 -12.18
CA GLN A 114 -4.24 -11.38 -13.35
C GLN A 114 -5.24 -12.50 -13.02
N ARG A 115 -5.13 -13.14 -11.84
CA ARG A 115 -6.11 -14.14 -11.40
C ARG A 115 -7.49 -13.53 -11.16
N ILE A 116 -7.56 -12.32 -10.58
CA ILE A 116 -8.83 -11.60 -10.44
C ILE A 116 -9.45 -11.32 -11.82
N LEU A 117 -8.65 -10.78 -12.74
CA LEU A 117 -9.13 -10.43 -14.09
C LEU A 117 -9.65 -11.64 -14.86
N LYS A 118 -9.05 -12.84 -14.67
CA LYS A 118 -9.55 -14.08 -15.29
C LYS A 118 -10.96 -14.48 -14.82
N ASN A 119 -11.37 -14.04 -13.64
CA ASN A 119 -12.70 -14.31 -13.09
C ASN A 119 -13.75 -13.26 -13.50
N LEU A 120 -13.35 -12.22 -14.24
CA LEU A 120 -14.25 -11.19 -14.74
C LEU A 120 -14.61 -11.44 -16.21
N PRO A 121 -15.83 -11.08 -16.65
CA PRO A 121 -16.17 -11.03 -18.07
C PRO A 121 -15.19 -10.09 -18.79
N GLN A 122 -14.52 -10.59 -19.80
CA GLN A 122 -13.41 -9.87 -20.45
C GLN A 122 -13.85 -8.53 -21.04
N GLU A 123 -15.07 -8.50 -21.60
CA GLU A 123 -15.69 -7.30 -22.17
C GLU A 123 -16.01 -6.22 -21.11
N LYS A 124 -16.11 -6.61 -19.83
CA LYS A 124 -16.40 -5.68 -18.71
C LYS A 124 -15.15 -5.11 -18.03
N ILE A 125 -13.98 -5.63 -18.31
CA ILE A 125 -12.73 -5.21 -17.64
C ILE A 125 -12.50 -3.69 -17.74
N PRO A 126 -12.61 -3.04 -18.92
CA PRO A 126 -12.41 -1.59 -19.02
C PRO A 126 -13.38 -0.80 -18.15
N GLU A 127 -14.66 -1.17 -18.14
CA GLU A 127 -15.72 -0.53 -17.35
C GLU A 127 -15.46 -0.69 -15.85
N VAL A 128 -15.07 -1.88 -15.39
CA VAL A 128 -14.71 -2.15 -13.99
C VAL A 128 -13.52 -1.31 -13.56
N VAL A 129 -12.46 -1.25 -14.36
CA VAL A 129 -11.27 -0.46 -14.04
C VAL A 129 -11.61 1.03 -13.94
N GLU A 130 -12.43 1.55 -14.84
CA GLU A 130 -12.86 2.95 -14.81
C GLU A 130 -13.70 3.24 -13.56
N SER A 131 -14.67 2.38 -13.25
CA SER A 131 -15.52 2.50 -12.05
C SER A 131 -14.70 2.50 -10.76
N LEU A 132 -13.70 1.61 -10.65
CA LEU A 132 -12.80 1.56 -9.51
C LEU A 132 -11.96 2.84 -9.38
N ARG A 133 -11.51 3.43 -10.48
CA ARG A 133 -10.81 4.73 -10.45
C ARG A 133 -11.69 5.85 -9.89
N TRP A 134 -12.96 5.89 -10.25
CA TRP A 134 -13.92 6.84 -9.70
C TRP A 134 -14.10 6.66 -8.19
N ILE A 135 -14.24 5.43 -7.72
CA ILE A 135 -14.36 5.10 -6.30
C ILE A 135 -13.12 5.56 -5.54
N VAL A 136 -11.92 5.18 -6.00
CA VAL A 136 -10.66 5.57 -5.36
C VAL A 136 -10.56 7.10 -5.22
N ARG A 137 -10.77 7.85 -6.31
CA ARG A 137 -10.74 9.32 -6.28
C ARG A 137 -11.76 9.93 -5.32
N SER A 138 -12.94 9.31 -5.22
CA SER A 138 -13.99 9.79 -4.32
C SER A 138 -13.62 9.57 -2.85
N VAL A 139 -13.09 8.39 -2.53
CA VAL A 139 -12.62 8.07 -1.16
C VAL A 139 -11.43 8.96 -0.77
N GLU A 140 -10.47 9.18 -1.68
CA GLU A 140 -9.33 10.07 -1.41
C GLU A 140 -9.75 11.51 -1.08
N LYS A 141 -10.79 12.02 -1.75
CA LYS A 141 -11.36 13.35 -1.43
C LYS A 141 -11.96 13.40 -0.02
N GLU A 142 -12.69 12.38 0.39
CA GLU A 142 -13.29 12.32 1.73
C GLU A 142 -12.21 12.24 2.83
N VAL A 143 -11.15 11.45 2.60
CA VAL A 143 -10.02 11.36 3.54
C VAL A 143 -9.31 12.71 3.68
N CYS A 144 -9.10 13.45 2.58
CA CYS A 144 -8.45 14.77 2.62
C CYS A 144 -9.32 15.85 3.28
N THR A 145 -10.67 15.72 3.26
CA THR A 145 -11.59 16.68 3.89
C THR A 145 -11.76 16.44 5.39
N SER A 146 -11.34 15.28 5.90
CA SER A 146 -11.49 14.88 7.32
C SER A 146 -10.25 15.16 8.17
N CYS A 147 -9.21 15.76 7.58
CA CYS A 147 -8.02 16.27 8.26
C CYS A 147 -8.06 17.79 8.37
#